data_a8f88c1b6b52eefc3255d2de98c985b6
#
_entry.id   a8f88c1b6b52eefc3255d2de98c985b6
#
_cell.length_a   1.000
_cell.length_b   1.000
_cell.length_c   1.000
_cell.angle_alpha   90.00
_cell.angle_beta   90.00
_cell.angle_gamma   90.00
#
_symmetry.space_group_name_H-M   'P 1'
#
loop_
_entity.id
_entity.type
_entity.pdbx_description
1 polymer ?
#
loop_
_entity_poly.entity_id
_entity_poly.type
_entity_poly.pdbx_seq_one_letter_code
_entity_poly.pdbx_strand_id
1 'polypeptide(L)'
;MKVRCLQTTGEGFFKEVEYEKNEPAQDEIEVRAVMTGVCRSDIDMMSGDFGPLPLHMQGHEGLGIITRIGSEIHNVKVGEYVATRGEPAYADMYNVRKDEFVPVPTAHPRYILEPVACGIHLISQNLNEFQTRTGGRVLIIGSGFLAWVARNKLLDYHFYVDVLGNHNINLWGTELIKSVKENYDIVIDLSGKYQIGTDIKLNNNALIIDAVGKEVSRGEAEQQLWRACTTVRPSPRHKNFINAMWDAKNKIQMGNLDVDKFWTQAYNRDTEWQQAFADGMDRPNGYSRGYIVWD
;
A
#
# COMPACT_ATOMS: atom_id res chain seq x y z
N MET A 1 -13.17 -24.64 10.59
CA MET A 1 -12.72 -24.16 11.91
C MET A 1 -13.21 -22.72 12.09
N LYS A 2 -13.79 -22.39 13.27
CA LYS A 2 -14.17 -21.00 13.58
C LYS A 2 -12.97 -20.17 13.97
N VAL A 3 -12.89 -18.96 13.42
CA VAL A 3 -11.77 -18.02 13.57
C VAL A 3 -12.33 -16.63 13.84
N ARG A 4 -11.72 -15.87 14.75
CA ARG A 4 -12.07 -14.46 14.98
C ARG A 4 -11.53 -13.60 13.85
N CYS A 5 -12.29 -12.59 13.46
CA CYS A 5 -11.94 -11.64 12.40
C CYS A 5 -12.53 -10.26 12.72
N LEU A 6 -11.85 -9.20 12.28
CA LEU A 6 -12.40 -7.85 12.28
C LEU A 6 -13.07 -7.56 10.94
N GLN A 7 -14.35 -7.25 10.98
CA GLN A 7 -15.19 -6.95 9.81
C GLN A 7 -15.70 -5.50 9.89
N THR A 8 -15.57 -4.76 8.80
CA THR A 8 -16.25 -3.47 8.69
C THR A 8 -17.75 -3.65 8.48
N THR A 9 -18.54 -2.78 9.09
CA THR A 9 -19.98 -2.69 8.85
C THR A 9 -20.33 -1.77 7.68
N GLY A 10 -19.37 -0.95 7.21
CA GLY A 10 -19.64 0.14 6.28
C GLY A 10 -20.39 1.32 6.91
N GLU A 11 -20.52 1.34 8.23
CA GLU A 11 -21.27 2.34 9.01
C GLU A 11 -20.36 3.17 9.92
N GLY A 12 -19.07 3.24 9.59
CA GLY A 12 -18.08 4.01 10.32
C GLY A 12 -17.33 3.28 11.42
N PHE A 13 -17.45 1.94 11.51
CA PHE A 13 -16.72 1.14 12.49
C PHE A 13 -16.46 -0.31 12.03
N PHE A 14 -15.49 -0.94 12.67
CA PHE A 14 -15.28 -2.39 12.62
C PHE A 14 -15.95 -3.08 13.79
N LYS A 15 -16.24 -4.37 13.62
CA LYS A 15 -16.69 -5.26 14.70
C LYS A 15 -15.92 -6.57 14.66
N GLU A 16 -15.78 -7.21 15.82
CA GLU A 16 -15.29 -8.56 15.88
C GLU A 16 -16.42 -9.55 15.52
N VAL A 17 -16.08 -10.52 14.67
CA VAL A 17 -16.98 -11.59 14.26
C VAL A 17 -16.22 -12.91 14.21
N GLU A 18 -16.94 -14.03 14.25
CA GLU A 18 -16.42 -15.36 13.92
C GLU A 18 -16.86 -15.75 12.50
N TYR A 19 -15.96 -16.36 11.74
CA TYR A 19 -16.31 -16.99 10.48
C TYR A 19 -15.74 -18.41 10.39
N GLU A 20 -16.36 -19.24 9.56
CA GLU A 20 -15.85 -20.58 9.28
C GLU A 20 -14.77 -20.53 8.21
N LYS A 21 -13.52 -20.77 8.65
CA LYS A 21 -12.38 -20.90 7.74
C LYS A 21 -12.30 -22.32 7.20
N ASN A 22 -12.19 -22.45 5.89
CA ASN A 22 -11.93 -23.72 5.22
C ASN A 22 -10.48 -24.20 5.43
N GLU A 23 -10.24 -25.48 5.16
CA GLU A 23 -8.88 -26.01 5.00
C GLU A 23 -8.19 -25.30 3.79
N PRO A 24 -6.86 -25.14 3.81
CA PRO A 24 -6.16 -24.56 2.67
C PRO A 24 -6.32 -25.45 1.42
N ALA A 25 -6.57 -24.84 0.28
CA ALA A 25 -6.59 -25.51 -1.02
C ALA A 25 -5.18 -26.03 -1.40
N GLN A 26 -5.06 -26.76 -2.51
CA GLN A 26 -3.78 -27.33 -2.94
C GLN A 26 -2.72 -26.27 -3.23
N ASP A 27 -3.14 -25.10 -3.72
CA ASP A 27 -2.29 -23.95 -4.06
C ASP A 27 -2.28 -22.85 -2.98
N GLU A 28 -2.71 -23.17 -1.77
CA GLU A 28 -2.79 -22.24 -0.63
C GLU A 28 -1.89 -22.66 0.53
N ILE A 29 -1.51 -21.68 1.34
CA ILE A 29 -1.00 -21.88 2.69
C ILE A 29 -2.02 -21.38 3.72
N GLU A 30 -2.04 -21.97 4.90
CA GLU A 30 -2.71 -21.42 6.06
C GLU A 30 -1.73 -20.59 6.89
N VAL A 31 -2.13 -19.39 7.22
CA VAL A 31 -1.32 -18.43 7.97
C VAL A 31 -1.99 -18.07 9.28
N ARG A 32 -1.28 -18.17 10.39
CA ARG A 32 -1.65 -17.56 11.66
C ARG A 32 -1.10 -16.13 11.67
N ALA A 33 -1.97 -15.14 11.86
CA ALA A 33 -1.58 -13.74 11.92
C ALA A 33 -0.58 -13.47 13.06
N VAL A 34 0.38 -12.60 12.80
CA VAL A 34 1.33 -12.08 13.79
C VAL A 34 1.25 -10.55 13.82
N MET A 35 1.19 -9.92 12.65
CA MET A 35 1.01 -8.48 12.52
C MET A 35 0.16 -8.19 11.28
N THR A 36 -0.66 -7.15 11.35
CA THR A 36 -1.41 -6.65 10.18
C THR A 36 -1.38 -5.14 10.16
N GLY A 37 -0.92 -4.56 9.05
CA GLY A 37 -0.90 -3.11 8.86
C GLY A 37 -2.32 -2.54 8.73
N VAL A 38 -2.47 -1.27 9.13
CA VAL A 38 -3.71 -0.50 8.93
C VAL A 38 -3.54 0.42 7.73
N CYS A 39 -4.29 0.14 6.67
CA CYS A 39 -4.23 0.88 5.42
C CYS A 39 -5.29 2.00 5.37
N ARG A 40 -5.06 3.02 4.57
CA ARG A 40 -6.07 4.05 4.31
C ARG A 40 -7.32 3.47 3.66
N SER A 41 -7.20 2.48 2.80
CA SER A 41 -8.34 1.79 2.19
C SER A 41 -9.22 1.07 3.22
N ASP A 42 -8.66 0.59 4.33
CA ASP A 42 -9.45 0.01 5.42
C ASP A 42 -10.37 1.07 6.06
N ILE A 43 -9.85 2.30 6.21
CA ILE A 43 -10.63 3.44 6.72
C ILE A 43 -11.73 3.84 5.71
N ASP A 44 -11.40 3.89 4.42
CA ASP A 44 -12.37 4.20 3.37
C ASP A 44 -13.45 3.09 3.28
N MET A 45 -13.08 1.82 3.50
CA MET A 45 -14.03 0.71 3.63
C MET A 45 -14.94 0.86 4.86
N MET A 46 -14.35 1.23 6.00
CA MET A 46 -15.08 1.49 7.24
C MET A 46 -16.10 2.62 7.07
N SER A 47 -15.76 3.67 6.32
CA SER A 47 -16.65 4.79 6.00
C SER A 47 -17.75 4.43 4.99
N GLY A 48 -17.72 3.22 4.41
CA GLY A 48 -18.72 2.77 3.43
C GLY A 48 -18.46 3.22 1.98
N ASP A 49 -17.30 3.83 1.69
CA ASP A 49 -16.95 4.31 0.34
C ASP A 49 -16.92 3.18 -0.71
N PHE A 50 -16.73 1.93 -0.29
CA PHE A 50 -16.74 0.73 -1.14
C PHE A 50 -18.03 -0.10 -1.03
N GLY A 51 -19.00 0.33 -0.22
CA GLY A 51 -20.20 -0.45 0.13
C GLY A 51 -19.89 -1.63 1.07
N PRO A 52 -20.87 -2.51 1.34
CA PRO A 52 -20.66 -3.70 2.17
C PRO A 52 -19.71 -4.67 1.47
N LEU A 53 -18.66 -5.10 2.17
CA LEU A 53 -17.67 -6.03 1.68
C LEU A 53 -17.80 -7.41 2.34
N PRO A 54 -17.53 -8.51 1.59
CA PRO A 54 -17.42 -9.84 2.17
C PRO A 54 -16.27 -9.91 3.19
N LEU A 55 -16.37 -10.80 4.18
CA LEU A 55 -15.32 -11.00 5.20
C LEU A 55 -13.93 -11.24 4.61
N HIS A 56 -13.85 -12.04 3.54
CA HIS A 56 -12.60 -12.38 2.88
C HIS A 56 -11.88 -11.19 2.20
N MET A 57 -12.52 -10.03 2.17
CA MET A 57 -11.92 -8.79 1.64
C MET A 57 -11.40 -7.84 2.73
N GLN A 58 -11.40 -8.27 4.01
CA GLN A 58 -11.03 -7.42 5.14
C GLN A 58 -9.56 -7.60 5.52
N GLY A 59 -8.79 -6.51 5.45
CA GLY A 59 -7.36 -6.50 5.74
C GLY A 59 -6.51 -7.21 4.68
N HIS A 60 -5.44 -6.57 4.24
CA HIS A 60 -4.63 -7.04 3.13
C HIS A 60 -3.11 -6.86 3.35
N GLU A 61 -2.70 -6.27 4.47
CA GLU A 61 -1.31 -6.00 4.81
C GLU A 61 -0.82 -6.99 5.90
N GLY A 62 -0.82 -8.30 5.59
CA GLY A 62 -0.54 -9.33 6.58
C GLY A 62 0.93 -9.71 6.72
N LEU A 63 1.29 -10.10 7.94
CA LEU A 63 2.54 -10.79 8.29
C LEU A 63 2.17 -11.90 9.28
N GLY A 64 2.53 -13.13 8.98
CA GLY A 64 2.16 -14.26 9.82
C GLY A 64 3.11 -15.43 9.72
N ILE A 65 2.72 -16.51 10.41
CA ILE A 65 3.45 -17.79 10.44
C ILE A 65 2.66 -18.86 9.68
N ILE A 66 3.32 -19.63 8.84
CA ILE A 66 2.71 -20.75 8.13
C ILE A 66 2.37 -21.86 9.13
N THR A 67 1.12 -22.28 9.18
CA THR A 67 0.64 -23.38 10.01
C THR A 67 0.34 -24.64 9.22
N ARG A 68 -0.07 -24.49 7.95
CA ARG A 68 -0.35 -25.61 7.02
C ARG A 68 -0.01 -25.22 5.59
N ILE A 69 0.23 -26.22 4.76
CA ILE A 69 0.68 -26.04 3.37
C ILE A 69 -0.14 -26.96 2.46
N GLY A 70 -0.70 -26.41 1.38
CA GLY A 70 -1.35 -27.16 0.33
C GLY A 70 -0.36 -27.97 -0.52
N SER A 71 -0.84 -29.01 -1.16
CA SER A 71 0.02 -30.01 -1.82
C SER A 71 0.82 -29.50 -3.03
N GLU A 72 0.46 -28.35 -3.60
CA GLU A 72 1.19 -27.71 -4.71
C GLU A 72 2.24 -26.68 -4.27
N ILE A 73 2.39 -26.46 -2.97
CA ILE A 73 3.35 -25.49 -2.40
C ILE A 73 4.61 -26.24 -1.98
N HIS A 74 5.77 -25.93 -2.56
CA HIS A 74 7.02 -26.63 -2.33
C HIS A 74 8.19 -25.76 -1.86
N ASN A 75 8.02 -24.45 -1.86
CA ASN A 75 9.09 -23.46 -1.64
C ASN A 75 9.12 -22.85 -0.24
N VAL A 76 8.27 -23.31 0.66
CA VAL A 76 8.19 -22.85 2.05
C VAL A 76 7.87 -24.01 2.99
N LYS A 77 8.03 -23.80 4.31
CA LYS A 77 7.80 -24.81 5.36
C LYS A 77 6.87 -24.25 6.44
N VAL A 78 6.17 -25.15 7.12
CA VAL A 78 5.43 -24.84 8.36
C VAL A 78 6.41 -24.24 9.37
N GLY A 79 5.99 -23.17 10.03
CA GLY A 79 6.79 -22.40 10.99
C GLY A 79 7.58 -21.23 10.37
N GLU A 80 7.65 -21.11 9.04
CA GLU A 80 8.27 -19.93 8.41
C GLU A 80 7.34 -18.70 8.46
N TYR A 81 7.95 -17.51 8.55
CA TYR A 81 7.25 -16.25 8.46
C TYR A 81 7.01 -15.86 7.00
N VAL A 82 5.82 -15.32 6.76
CA VAL A 82 5.41 -14.82 5.44
C VAL A 82 4.75 -13.47 5.54
N ALA A 83 5.10 -12.58 4.62
CA ALA A 83 4.32 -11.40 4.32
C ALA A 83 3.25 -11.77 3.31
N THR A 84 2.03 -11.32 3.51
CA THR A 84 0.89 -11.68 2.67
C THR A 84 0.18 -10.45 2.14
N ARG A 85 -0.44 -10.62 0.98
CA ARG A 85 -1.44 -9.71 0.41
C ARG A 85 -2.85 -10.28 0.57
N GLY A 86 -2.96 -11.51 1.08
CA GLY A 86 -4.21 -12.25 1.19
C GLY A 86 -5.21 -11.62 2.15
N GLU A 87 -6.47 -11.76 1.80
CA GLU A 87 -7.62 -11.37 2.60
C GLU A 87 -8.32 -12.63 3.15
N PRO A 88 -8.80 -12.64 4.41
CA PRO A 88 -8.86 -11.55 5.37
C PRO A 88 -7.65 -11.52 6.33
N ALA A 89 -6.70 -10.62 6.16
CA ALA A 89 -5.55 -10.50 7.06
C ALA A 89 -5.93 -9.93 8.46
N TYR A 90 -7.15 -9.43 8.64
CA TYR A 90 -7.70 -9.11 9.96
C TYR A 90 -8.39 -10.31 10.61
N ALA A 91 -7.81 -11.49 10.48
CA ALA A 91 -8.28 -12.72 11.12
C ALA A 91 -7.14 -13.41 11.87
N ASP A 92 -7.47 -14.12 12.97
CA ASP A 92 -6.48 -14.92 13.73
C ASP A 92 -5.75 -15.90 12.79
N MET A 93 -6.49 -16.48 11.83
CA MET A 93 -5.97 -17.40 10.81
C MET A 93 -6.72 -17.23 9.48
N TYR A 94 -5.99 -17.34 8.38
CA TYR A 94 -6.54 -17.20 7.03
C TYR A 94 -5.74 -18.00 6.00
N ASN A 95 -6.31 -18.24 4.84
CA ASN A 95 -5.64 -18.91 3.74
C ASN A 95 -5.15 -17.91 2.71
N VAL A 96 -3.98 -18.19 2.11
CA VAL A 96 -3.34 -17.30 1.12
C VAL A 96 -2.84 -18.14 -0.04
N ARG A 97 -3.07 -17.68 -1.26
CA ARG A 97 -2.64 -18.37 -2.47
C ARG A 97 -1.15 -18.18 -2.72
N LYS A 98 -0.57 -19.08 -3.51
CA LYS A 98 0.87 -19.12 -3.85
C LYS A 98 1.42 -17.84 -4.49
N ASP A 99 0.59 -17.03 -5.10
CA ASP A 99 0.93 -15.76 -5.74
C ASP A 99 0.66 -14.52 -4.87
N GLU A 100 0.31 -14.72 -3.59
CA GLU A 100 -0.06 -13.66 -2.66
C GLU A 100 0.79 -13.62 -1.38
N PHE A 101 1.87 -14.39 -1.32
CA PHE A 101 2.79 -14.35 -0.18
C PHE A 101 4.26 -14.40 -0.56
N VAL A 102 5.10 -13.86 0.32
CA VAL A 102 6.57 -13.88 0.22
C VAL A 102 7.16 -14.30 1.55
N PRO A 103 8.00 -15.36 1.62
CA PRO A 103 8.68 -15.73 2.86
C PRO A 103 9.62 -14.62 3.31
N VAL A 104 9.65 -14.36 4.63
CA VAL A 104 10.46 -13.32 5.26
C VAL A 104 11.26 -13.90 6.45
N PRO A 105 12.40 -13.28 6.85
CA PRO A 105 13.29 -13.90 7.83
C PRO A 105 12.77 -13.85 9.27
N THR A 106 11.90 -12.91 9.60
CA THR A 106 11.43 -12.69 10.97
C THR A 106 10.12 -11.90 11.00
N ALA A 107 9.38 -12.01 12.11
CA ALA A 107 8.25 -11.16 12.41
C ALA A 107 8.72 -9.77 12.86
N HIS A 108 8.82 -8.84 11.93
CA HIS A 108 9.14 -7.44 12.20
C HIS A 108 8.30 -6.54 11.30
N PRO A 109 7.74 -5.41 11.76
CA PRO A 109 6.82 -4.59 10.97
C PRO A 109 7.38 -4.13 9.62
N ARG A 110 8.72 -4.01 9.46
CA ARG A 110 9.34 -3.75 8.16
C ARG A 110 8.98 -4.77 7.09
N TYR A 111 8.63 -5.99 7.51
CA TYR A 111 8.23 -7.08 6.61
C TYR A 111 6.71 -7.20 6.40
N ILE A 112 5.93 -6.22 6.82
CA ILE A 112 4.58 -6.01 6.27
C ILE A 112 4.79 -5.43 4.86
N LEU A 113 4.94 -6.31 3.86
CA LEU A 113 5.48 -5.94 2.54
C LEU A 113 4.43 -5.33 1.60
N GLU A 114 3.15 -5.60 1.81
CA GLU A 114 2.08 -5.16 0.89
C GLU A 114 2.12 -3.65 0.61
N PRO A 115 2.15 -2.75 1.63
CA PRO A 115 2.15 -1.31 1.37
C PRO A 115 3.46 -0.81 0.74
N VAL A 116 4.58 -1.50 0.99
CA VAL A 116 5.86 -1.23 0.32
C VAL A 116 5.76 -1.63 -1.15
N ALA A 117 5.21 -2.81 -1.40
CA ALA A 117 4.97 -3.32 -2.75
C ALA A 117 4.01 -2.42 -3.54
N CYS A 118 3.00 -1.82 -2.91
CA CYS A 118 2.13 -0.82 -3.53
C CYS A 118 2.92 0.36 -4.10
N GLY A 119 3.83 0.94 -3.30
CA GLY A 119 4.66 2.06 -3.76
C GLY A 119 5.63 1.67 -4.88
N ILE A 120 6.21 0.47 -4.83
CA ILE A 120 7.09 -0.07 -5.88
C ILE A 120 6.29 -0.38 -7.15
N HIS A 121 5.14 -1.04 -7.01
CA HIS A 121 4.30 -1.48 -8.12
C HIS A 121 3.71 -0.31 -8.89
N LEU A 122 3.39 0.78 -8.21
CA LEU A 122 2.96 2.04 -8.81
C LEU A 122 3.90 2.48 -9.96
N ILE A 123 5.20 2.28 -9.78
CA ILE A 123 6.21 2.61 -10.78
C ILE A 123 6.43 1.45 -11.76
N SER A 124 6.66 0.25 -11.27
CA SER A 124 7.07 -0.90 -12.10
C SER A 124 5.97 -1.40 -13.04
N GLN A 125 4.71 -1.24 -12.69
CA GLN A 125 3.57 -1.56 -13.57
C GLN A 125 3.54 -0.67 -14.83
N ASN A 126 4.09 0.55 -14.75
CA ASN A 126 4.10 1.53 -15.82
C ASN A 126 5.51 1.83 -16.34
N LEU A 127 6.43 0.90 -16.17
CA LEU A 127 7.85 1.13 -16.45
C LEU A 127 8.12 1.59 -17.90
N ASN A 128 7.41 1.04 -18.87
CA ASN A 128 7.56 1.44 -20.28
C ASN A 128 7.26 2.94 -20.47
N GLU A 129 6.23 3.46 -19.80
CA GLU A 129 5.86 4.88 -19.85
C GLU A 129 6.91 5.76 -19.17
N PHE A 130 7.52 5.27 -18.10
CA PHE A 130 8.64 5.97 -17.45
C PHE A 130 9.89 5.98 -18.32
N GLN A 131 10.21 4.87 -18.98
CA GLN A 131 11.40 4.74 -19.82
C GLN A 131 11.40 5.73 -20.98
N THR A 132 10.24 6.04 -21.58
CA THR A 132 10.13 7.04 -22.65
C THR A 132 10.39 8.47 -22.17
N ARG A 133 10.47 8.69 -20.86
CA ARG A 133 10.66 9.99 -20.19
C ARG A 133 11.90 10.01 -19.29
N THR A 134 12.87 9.13 -19.55
CA THR A 134 14.11 9.01 -18.76
C THR A 134 14.82 10.36 -18.66
N GLY A 135 15.26 10.73 -17.45
CA GLY A 135 15.88 12.01 -17.16
C GLY A 135 14.90 13.18 -16.99
N GLY A 136 13.59 12.91 -17.12
CA GLY A 136 12.55 13.91 -16.90
C GLY A 136 12.35 14.27 -15.43
N ARG A 137 11.57 15.33 -15.22
CA ARG A 137 11.17 15.80 -13.89
C ARG A 137 9.88 15.13 -13.45
N VAL A 138 9.89 14.57 -12.27
CA VAL A 138 8.75 13.91 -11.64
C VAL A 138 8.26 14.73 -10.46
N LEU A 139 6.95 14.97 -10.39
CA LEU A 139 6.29 15.49 -9.21
C LEU A 139 5.49 14.36 -8.54
N ILE A 140 5.74 14.12 -7.27
CA ILE A 140 4.85 13.32 -6.41
C ILE A 140 4.02 14.28 -5.56
N ILE A 141 2.70 14.17 -5.62
CA ILE A 141 1.77 14.95 -4.82
C ILE A 141 1.30 14.11 -3.62
N GLY A 142 1.64 14.56 -2.43
CA GLY A 142 1.48 13.84 -1.16
C GLY A 142 2.83 13.42 -0.60
N SER A 143 2.95 13.45 0.74
CA SER A 143 4.20 13.12 1.46
C SER A 143 4.00 11.99 2.48
N GLY A 144 3.07 11.08 2.20
CA GLY A 144 2.84 9.87 2.99
C GLY A 144 3.84 8.75 2.67
N PHE A 145 3.63 7.60 3.29
CA PHE A 145 4.47 6.41 3.15
C PHE A 145 4.62 5.96 1.67
N LEU A 146 3.51 5.84 0.93
CA LEU A 146 3.54 5.43 -0.48
C LEU A 146 4.38 6.38 -1.34
N ALA A 147 4.26 7.69 -1.10
CA ALA A 147 5.05 8.70 -1.79
C ALA A 147 6.55 8.51 -1.55
N TRP A 148 6.93 8.21 -0.30
CA TRP A 148 8.31 7.96 0.05
C TRP A 148 8.86 6.70 -0.64
N VAL A 149 8.11 5.61 -0.66
CA VAL A 149 8.50 4.37 -1.35
C VAL A 149 8.60 4.60 -2.86
N ALA A 150 7.60 5.24 -3.47
CA ALA A 150 7.58 5.55 -4.91
C ALA A 150 8.78 6.43 -5.31
N ARG A 151 9.11 7.45 -4.50
CA ARG A 151 10.29 8.28 -4.72
C ARG A 151 11.57 7.45 -4.72
N ASN A 152 11.76 6.59 -3.72
CA ASN A 152 12.96 5.74 -3.65
C ASN A 152 13.04 4.80 -4.85
N LYS A 153 11.90 4.27 -5.33
CA LYS A 153 11.88 3.46 -6.56
C LYS A 153 12.24 4.26 -7.81
N LEU A 154 11.79 5.51 -7.93
CA LEU A 154 12.13 6.39 -9.04
C LEU A 154 13.62 6.76 -9.08
N LEU A 155 14.26 6.88 -7.94
CA LEU A 155 15.71 7.15 -7.86
C LEU A 155 16.55 6.02 -8.47
N ASP A 156 16.06 4.76 -8.46
CA ASP A 156 16.71 3.65 -9.17
C ASP A 156 16.81 3.89 -10.69
N TYR A 157 15.96 4.76 -11.25
CA TYR A 157 15.88 5.09 -12.66
C TYR A 157 16.41 6.48 -13.00
N HIS A 158 17.11 7.12 -12.05
CA HIS A 158 17.76 8.44 -12.24
C HIS A 158 16.82 9.59 -12.61
N PHE A 159 15.57 9.58 -12.10
CA PHE A 159 14.67 10.72 -12.26
C PHE A 159 14.99 11.85 -11.26
N TYR A 160 14.70 13.09 -11.67
CA TYR A 160 14.65 14.23 -10.76
C TYR A 160 13.26 14.28 -10.10
N VAL A 161 13.18 14.01 -8.81
CA VAL A 161 11.92 13.84 -8.11
C VAL A 161 11.70 14.92 -7.09
N ASP A 162 10.70 15.77 -7.33
CA ASP A 162 10.16 16.70 -6.36
C ASP A 162 8.96 16.07 -5.65
N VAL A 163 8.78 16.38 -4.37
CA VAL A 163 7.64 15.89 -3.57
C VAL A 163 6.92 17.08 -2.95
N LEU A 164 5.66 17.24 -3.33
CA LEU A 164 4.78 18.28 -2.81
C LEU A 164 3.98 17.75 -1.63
N GLY A 165 4.22 18.28 -0.43
CA GLY A 165 3.50 17.86 0.77
C GLY A 165 4.04 18.49 2.05
N ASN A 166 3.35 18.22 3.16
CA ASN A 166 3.68 18.79 4.47
C ASN A 166 3.57 17.76 5.63
N HIS A 167 3.25 16.51 5.32
CA HIS A 167 3.19 15.44 6.33
C HIS A 167 4.51 14.69 6.41
N ASN A 168 4.83 14.15 7.59
CA ASN A 168 5.99 13.29 7.84
C ASN A 168 7.34 13.91 7.46
N ILE A 169 7.47 15.25 7.49
CA ILE A 169 8.66 15.99 7.02
C ILE A 169 9.94 15.42 7.67
N ASN A 170 9.90 15.12 8.97
CA ASN A 170 11.04 14.60 9.71
C ASN A 170 11.45 13.16 9.28
N LEU A 171 10.56 12.42 8.60
CA LEU A 171 10.81 11.05 8.17
C LEU A 171 11.44 10.99 6.77
N TRP A 172 11.37 12.07 6.01
CA TRP A 172 11.78 12.06 4.60
C TRP A 172 13.30 12.06 4.39
N GLY A 173 14.05 12.71 5.27
CA GLY A 173 15.50 12.90 5.08
C GLY A 173 15.86 13.71 3.85
N THR A 174 14.90 14.40 3.23
CA THR A 174 15.07 15.30 2.07
C THR A 174 14.04 16.42 2.13
N GLU A 175 14.31 17.52 1.45
CA GLU A 175 13.41 18.65 1.40
C GLU A 175 12.13 18.32 0.60
N LEU A 176 10.99 18.77 1.15
CA LEU A 176 9.69 18.73 0.48
C LEU A 176 9.37 20.11 -0.07
N ILE A 177 8.92 20.18 -1.32
CA ILE A 177 8.51 21.46 -1.88
C ILE A 177 7.13 21.87 -1.34
N LYS A 178 6.95 23.18 -1.13
CA LYS A 178 5.68 23.75 -0.64
C LYS A 178 4.82 24.34 -1.76
N SER A 179 5.41 24.56 -2.92
CA SER A 179 4.73 25.11 -4.09
C SER A 179 5.39 24.60 -5.37
N VAL A 180 4.59 24.46 -6.39
CA VAL A 180 5.04 24.04 -7.73
C VAL A 180 5.55 25.23 -8.51
N LYS A 181 6.76 25.17 -9.03
CA LYS A 181 7.40 26.27 -9.79
C LYS A 181 7.73 25.90 -11.23
N GLU A 182 7.78 24.63 -11.55
CA GLU A 182 8.27 24.09 -12.80
C GLU A 182 7.19 23.29 -13.52
N ASN A 183 7.40 22.99 -14.78
CA ASN A 183 6.63 22.01 -15.52
C ASN A 183 7.21 20.61 -15.28
N TYR A 184 6.35 19.59 -15.28
CA TYR A 184 6.72 18.21 -15.02
C TYR A 184 6.42 17.31 -16.23
N ASP A 185 7.27 16.30 -16.41
CA ASP A 185 7.10 15.26 -17.43
C ASP A 185 6.24 14.12 -16.88
N ILE A 186 6.26 13.95 -15.54
CA ILE A 186 5.49 12.91 -14.84
C ILE A 186 4.90 13.52 -13.58
N VAL A 187 3.62 13.28 -13.34
CA VAL A 187 2.94 13.63 -12.09
C VAL A 187 2.31 12.38 -11.50
N ILE A 188 2.62 12.11 -10.23
CA ILE A 188 2.04 11.00 -9.45
C ILE A 188 1.18 11.63 -8.36
N ASP A 189 -0.15 11.54 -8.50
CA ASP A 189 -1.07 12.06 -7.50
C ASP A 189 -1.47 10.97 -6.49
N LEU A 190 -1.03 11.16 -5.25
CA LEU A 190 -1.36 10.35 -4.07
C LEU A 190 -2.25 11.10 -3.07
N SER A 191 -2.71 12.30 -3.42
CA SER A 191 -3.48 13.17 -2.51
C SER A 191 -4.91 13.44 -2.96
N GLY A 192 -5.15 13.52 -4.26
CA GLY A 192 -6.43 13.92 -4.83
C GLY A 192 -6.85 15.36 -4.52
N LYS A 193 -5.88 16.24 -4.18
CA LYS A 193 -6.17 17.60 -3.70
C LYS A 193 -5.95 18.70 -4.74
N TYR A 194 -5.31 18.39 -5.85
CA TYR A 194 -4.92 19.39 -6.86
C TYR A 194 -5.59 19.09 -8.20
N GLN A 195 -5.93 20.14 -8.92
CA GLN A 195 -6.36 20.03 -10.31
C GLN A 195 -5.11 20.02 -11.20
N ILE A 196 -4.78 18.82 -11.68
CA ILE A 196 -3.62 18.64 -12.57
C ILE A 196 -3.93 19.31 -13.92
N GLY A 197 -2.99 20.11 -14.41
CA GLY A 197 -3.14 20.93 -15.61
C GLY A 197 -3.58 22.36 -15.32
N THR A 198 -4.22 22.63 -14.21
CA THR A 198 -4.55 23.98 -13.73
C THR A 198 -3.56 24.42 -12.65
N ASP A 199 -3.52 23.70 -11.53
CA ASP A 199 -2.65 24.01 -10.40
C ASP A 199 -1.22 23.50 -10.65
N ILE A 200 -1.09 22.40 -11.40
CA ILE A 200 0.17 21.73 -11.72
C ILE A 200 0.42 21.81 -13.22
N LYS A 201 1.46 22.54 -13.61
CA LYS A 201 1.84 22.66 -15.01
C LYS A 201 2.58 21.43 -15.52
N LEU A 202 2.30 21.05 -16.75
CA LEU A 202 2.80 19.85 -17.39
C LEU A 202 3.59 20.19 -18.65
N ASN A 203 4.59 19.38 -18.95
CA ASN A 203 5.23 19.35 -20.25
C ASN A 203 4.34 18.62 -21.27
N ASN A 204 4.61 18.82 -22.55
CA ASN A 204 3.95 18.05 -23.61
C ASN A 204 4.25 16.55 -23.45
N ASN A 205 3.26 15.71 -23.69
CA ASN A 205 3.34 14.25 -23.50
C ASN A 205 3.60 13.81 -22.05
N ALA A 206 3.22 14.60 -21.05
CA ALA A 206 3.37 14.22 -19.67
C ALA A 206 2.59 12.94 -19.33
N LEU A 207 3.10 12.20 -18.38
CA LEU A 207 2.44 11.05 -17.77
C LEU A 207 1.77 11.48 -16.45
N ILE A 208 0.49 11.16 -16.29
CA ILE A 208 -0.23 11.34 -15.03
C ILE A 208 -0.56 9.97 -14.46
N ILE A 209 -0.10 9.71 -13.25
CA ILE A 209 -0.49 8.53 -12.48
C ILE A 209 -1.47 8.97 -11.39
N ASP A 210 -2.75 8.66 -11.60
CA ASP A 210 -3.81 8.88 -10.62
C ASP A 210 -3.93 7.65 -9.71
N ALA A 211 -3.33 7.72 -8.53
CA ALA A 211 -3.32 6.63 -7.57
C ALA A 211 -4.42 6.73 -6.50
N VAL A 212 -5.19 7.82 -6.47
CA VAL A 212 -6.20 8.06 -5.44
C VAL A 212 -7.56 7.50 -5.84
N GLY A 213 -7.88 7.51 -7.13
CA GLY A 213 -9.15 7.00 -7.63
C GLY A 213 -10.39 7.80 -7.24
N LYS A 214 -10.24 8.91 -6.53
CA LYS A 214 -11.37 9.81 -6.24
C LYS A 214 -11.65 10.63 -7.50
N GLU A 215 -12.94 10.77 -7.84
CA GLU A 215 -13.38 11.76 -8.81
C GLU A 215 -13.11 13.16 -8.21
N VAL A 216 -11.89 13.62 -8.34
CA VAL A 216 -11.62 15.05 -8.24
C VAL A 216 -12.38 15.64 -9.40
N SER A 217 -13.15 16.72 -9.17
CA SER A 217 -13.91 17.42 -10.21
C SER A 217 -12.95 17.75 -11.36
N ARG A 218 -12.91 16.88 -12.34
CA ARG A 218 -12.06 16.92 -13.52
C ARG A 218 -12.79 17.81 -14.53
N GLY A 219 -12.83 19.10 -14.25
CA GLY A 219 -13.52 20.07 -15.10
C GLY A 219 -12.90 20.24 -16.50
N GLU A 220 -13.11 21.39 -17.13
CA GLU A 220 -12.63 21.73 -18.47
C GLU A 220 -11.13 21.44 -18.72
N ALA A 221 -10.30 21.43 -17.68
CA ALA A 221 -8.89 21.05 -17.73
C ALA A 221 -8.67 19.61 -18.25
N GLU A 222 -9.58 18.66 -17.92
CA GLU A 222 -9.46 17.28 -18.38
C GLU A 222 -9.58 17.15 -19.90
N GLN A 223 -10.43 17.94 -20.53
CA GLN A 223 -10.58 17.94 -21.99
C GLN A 223 -9.33 18.45 -22.71
N GLN A 224 -8.58 19.36 -22.10
CA GLN A 224 -7.31 19.84 -22.62
C GLN A 224 -6.18 18.81 -22.36
N LEU A 225 -6.20 18.11 -21.22
CA LEU A 225 -5.21 17.11 -20.85
C LEU A 225 -5.28 15.87 -21.76
N TRP A 226 -6.44 15.42 -22.18
CA TRP A 226 -6.60 14.26 -23.05
C TRP A 226 -5.84 14.33 -24.38
N ARG A 227 -5.54 15.53 -24.84
CA ARG A 227 -4.81 15.75 -26.07
C ARG A 227 -3.29 15.80 -25.91
N ALA A 228 -2.80 15.94 -24.66
CA ALA A 228 -1.40 16.21 -24.38
C ALA A 228 -0.76 15.27 -23.36
N CYS A 229 -1.51 14.39 -22.71
CA CYS A 229 -1.02 13.55 -21.60
C CYS A 229 -1.56 12.13 -21.66
N THR A 230 -0.79 11.20 -21.09
CA THR A 230 -1.25 9.83 -20.78
C THR A 230 -1.63 9.78 -19.31
N THR A 231 -2.86 9.34 -18.99
CA THR A 231 -3.31 9.11 -17.62
C THR A 231 -3.41 7.61 -17.36
N VAL A 232 -2.81 7.17 -16.28
CA VAL A 232 -2.79 5.75 -15.85
C VAL A 232 -3.31 5.65 -14.44
N ARG A 233 -4.17 4.64 -14.20
CA ARG A 233 -4.61 4.25 -12.86
C ARG A 233 -3.96 2.93 -12.49
N PRO A 234 -3.02 2.88 -11.53
CA PRO A 234 -2.38 1.64 -11.12
C PRO A 234 -3.36 0.74 -10.35
N SER A 235 -3.20 -0.57 -10.50
CA SER A 235 -4.01 -1.56 -9.78
C SER A 235 -3.12 -2.42 -8.86
N PRO A 236 -3.33 -2.40 -7.54
CA PRO A 236 -2.62 -3.28 -6.62
C PRO A 236 -3.02 -4.75 -6.80
N ARG A 237 -4.11 -5.03 -7.52
CA ARG A 237 -4.56 -6.41 -7.84
C ARG A 237 -4.00 -6.94 -9.17
N HIS A 238 -3.02 -6.26 -9.75
CA HIS A 238 -2.38 -6.72 -10.98
C HIS A 238 -1.61 -8.04 -10.72
N LYS A 239 -1.65 -8.98 -11.69
CA LYS A 239 -0.99 -10.30 -11.61
C LYS A 239 0.50 -10.26 -11.26
N ASN A 240 1.20 -9.18 -11.56
CA ASN A 240 2.64 -9.01 -11.29
C ASN A 240 2.92 -8.35 -9.94
N PHE A 241 1.93 -8.12 -9.09
CA PHE A 241 2.12 -7.48 -7.80
C PHE A 241 3.08 -8.25 -6.89
N ILE A 242 3.06 -9.58 -6.97
CA ILE A 242 3.99 -10.44 -6.22
C ILE A 242 5.46 -10.10 -6.49
N ASN A 243 5.81 -9.68 -7.72
CA ASN A 243 7.18 -9.27 -8.05
C ASN A 243 7.59 -8.00 -7.28
N ALA A 244 6.65 -7.09 -7.05
CA ALA A 244 6.89 -5.90 -6.23
C ALA A 244 7.05 -6.26 -4.74
N MET A 245 6.38 -7.30 -4.23
CA MET A 245 6.61 -7.81 -2.87
C MET A 245 8.02 -8.41 -2.73
N TRP A 246 8.49 -9.15 -3.72
CA TRP A 246 9.86 -9.67 -3.74
C TRP A 246 10.90 -8.54 -3.84
N ASP A 247 10.66 -7.51 -4.66
CA ASP A 247 11.55 -6.34 -4.76
C ASP A 247 11.58 -5.58 -3.42
N ALA A 248 10.41 -5.37 -2.77
CA ALA A 248 10.30 -4.78 -1.44
C ALA A 248 11.16 -5.52 -0.41
N LYS A 249 11.00 -6.85 -0.31
CA LYS A 249 11.80 -7.68 0.59
C LYS A 249 13.29 -7.51 0.34
N ASN A 250 13.72 -7.63 -0.91
CA ASN A 250 15.14 -7.55 -1.27
C ASN A 250 15.73 -6.17 -0.93
N LYS A 251 15.03 -5.08 -1.25
CA LYS A 251 15.49 -3.72 -0.91
C LYS A 251 15.63 -3.50 0.60
N ILE A 252 14.68 -4.02 1.39
CA ILE A 252 14.72 -3.94 2.86
C ILE A 252 15.91 -4.76 3.40
N GLN A 253 16.09 -5.99 2.93
CA GLN A 253 17.17 -6.87 3.39
C GLN A 253 18.56 -6.33 3.03
N MET A 254 18.71 -5.68 1.89
CA MET A 254 19.95 -5.03 1.45
C MET A 254 20.22 -3.68 2.13
N GLY A 255 19.29 -3.18 2.95
CA GLY A 255 19.38 -1.85 3.57
C GLY A 255 19.15 -0.68 2.60
N ASN A 256 18.65 -0.96 1.40
CA ASN A 256 18.38 0.07 0.38
C ASN A 256 17.05 0.78 0.59
N LEU A 257 16.21 0.28 1.50
CA LEU A 257 14.90 0.86 1.82
C LEU A 257 14.63 0.74 3.32
N ASP A 258 14.85 1.84 4.07
CA ASP A 258 14.58 1.91 5.50
C ASP A 258 13.14 2.33 5.78
N VAL A 259 12.25 1.36 5.95
CA VAL A 259 10.81 1.56 6.23
C VAL A 259 10.47 1.60 7.71
N ASP A 260 11.40 1.25 8.60
CA ASP A 260 11.14 1.13 10.05
C ASP A 260 10.59 2.41 10.66
N LYS A 261 11.16 3.53 10.28
CA LYS A 261 10.78 4.85 10.79
C LYS A 261 9.32 5.24 10.51
N PHE A 262 8.64 4.57 9.59
CA PHE A 262 7.24 4.84 9.27
C PHE A 262 6.26 4.01 10.09
N TRP A 263 6.69 2.89 10.68
CA TRP A 263 5.87 2.09 11.57
C TRP A 263 5.91 2.66 12.99
N THR A 264 5.08 3.70 13.22
CA THR A 264 5.18 4.55 14.41
C THR A 264 4.34 4.06 15.58
N GLN A 265 3.36 3.17 15.35
CA GLN A 265 2.44 2.73 16.37
C GLN A 265 2.08 1.25 16.24
N ALA A 266 2.22 0.50 17.34
CA ALA A 266 1.74 -0.87 17.50
C ALA A 266 0.49 -0.88 18.38
N TYR A 267 -0.48 -1.73 18.05
CA TYR A 267 -1.73 -1.89 18.78
C TYR A 267 -1.95 -3.35 19.12
N ASN A 268 -2.29 -3.64 20.37
CA ASN A 268 -2.66 -4.98 20.76
C ASN A 268 -4.02 -5.37 20.15
N ARG A 269 -4.10 -6.56 19.55
CA ARG A 269 -5.30 -7.05 18.86
C ARG A 269 -6.53 -7.13 19.78
N ASP A 270 -6.37 -7.56 21.04
CA ASP A 270 -7.50 -7.82 21.93
C ASP A 270 -8.00 -6.55 22.64
N THR A 271 -7.14 -5.55 22.83
CA THR A 271 -7.45 -4.38 23.68
C THR A 271 -7.42 -3.04 22.92
N GLU A 272 -6.75 -2.93 21.78
CA GLU A 272 -6.45 -1.63 21.14
C GLU A 272 -6.81 -1.57 19.65
N TRP A 273 -7.45 -2.61 19.09
CA TRP A 273 -7.76 -2.62 17.66
C TRP A 273 -8.66 -1.47 17.21
N GLN A 274 -9.64 -1.03 18.07
CA GLN A 274 -10.48 0.14 17.77
C GLN A 274 -9.63 1.41 17.65
N GLN A 275 -8.64 1.56 18.55
CA GLN A 275 -7.73 2.71 18.52
C GLN A 275 -6.85 2.70 17.26
N ALA A 276 -6.47 1.51 16.76
CA ALA A 276 -5.70 1.38 15.53
C ALA A 276 -6.42 2.02 14.32
N PHE A 277 -7.74 1.80 14.20
CA PHE A 277 -8.55 2.41 13.13
C PHE A 277 -8.84 3.88 13.38
N ALA A 278 -9.07 4.29 14.64
CA ALA A 278 -9.25 5.69 15.00
C ALA A 278 -8.00 6.52 14.66
N ASP A 279 -6.82 6.08 15.08
CA ASP A 279 -5.56 6.76 14.77
C ASP A 279 -5.23 6.74 13.26
N GLY A 280 -5.61 5.67 12.55
CA GLY A 280 -5.52 5.59 11.10
C GLY A 280 -6.38 6.64 10.38
N MET A 281 -7.52 6.99 10.98
CA MET A 281 -8.43 8.06 10.51
C MET A 281 -7.89 9.44 10.84
N ASP A 282 -7.62 9.70 12.12
CA ASP A 282 -7.34 11.02 12.68
C ASP A 282 -5.88 11.45 12.49
N ARG A 283 -4.97 10.48 12.35
CA ARG A 283 -3.53 10.68 12.18
C ARG A 283 -2.94 11.65 13.19
N PRO A 284 -2.94 11.30 14.48
CA PRO A 284 -2.42 12.18 15.53
C PRO A 284 -0.96 12.56 15.27
N ASN A 285 -0.48 13.61 15.95
CA ASN A 285 0.87 14.09 15.73
C ASN A 285 1.92 12.99 15.97
N GLY A 286 2.79 12.80 15.00
CA GLY A 286 3.81 11.73 15.01
C GLY A 286 3.33 10.39 14.41
N TYR A 287 2.06 10.22 14.11
CA TYR A 287 1.56 9.03 13.46
C TYR A 287 1.90 9.03 11.97
N SER A 288 2.46 7.94 11.49
CA SER A 288 2.67 7.69 10.06
C SER A 288 1.93 6.43 9.61
N ARG A 289 2.24 5.28 10.21
CA ARG A 289 1.55 4.01 10.00
C ARG A 289 1.40 3.25 11.31
N GLY A 290 0.26 2.61 11.47
CA GLY A 290 0.00 1.67 12.57
C GLY A 290 -0.10 0.24 12.07
N TYR A 291 0.08 -0.70 13.00
CA TYR A 291 -0.16 -2.12 12.79
C TYR A 291 -0.73 -2.78 14.03
N ILE A 292 -1.56 -3.79 13.83
CA ILE A 292 -2.17 -4.60 14.90
C ILE A 292 -1.27 -5.81 15.12
N VAL A 293 -0.95 -6.10 16.38
CA VAL A 293 -0.19 -7.28 16.84
C VAL A 293 -1.18 -8.33 17.29
N TRP A 294 -1.07 -9.53 16.73
CA TRP A 294 -1.88 -10.71 17.02
C TRP A 294 -1.10 -11.64 17.93
N ASP A 295 -1.68 -12.05 19.04
CA ASP A 295 -1.07 -12.96 20.03
C ASP A 295 -1.23 -14.43 19.63
#